data_b047a821fd71fe227771d24a5c035847
#
_entry.id   b047a821fd71fe227771d24a5c035847
#
_cell.length_a   1.000
_cell.length_b   1.000
_cell.length_c   1.000
_cell.angle_alpha   90.00
_cell.angle_beta   90.00
_cell.angle_gamma   90.00
#
_symmetry.space_group_name_H-M   'P 1'
#
loop_
_entity.id
_entity.type
_entity.pdbx_description
1 polymer ?
#
loop_
_entity_poly.entity_id
_entity_poly.type
_entity_poly.pdbx_seq_one_letter_code
_entity_poly.pdbx_strand_id
1 'polypeptide(L)'
;MAAVAKPVAVAGALSPRQRRALDAICDTFHPGTAELGAADAFLELFGSQLRPAELRRLLWLLSLFGVRRFDRLSQERREQILLAWCNSRWVTRRAAFHGLRKAALALAYGLPTPSGEPNPTWGRIGYPGPVGPVGEPPPKAIEPLLVTGDLELDCDVCIVGSGAGGGTAAAVLAGAGLDVVVLEAGRYDDDADFDGAELRGYGRYLGNASAATHDQAVGILAGACLGGGTVINYTTSFRTPDEVREEWAGHGLPAFTSDTFTKSLDVVCERLGVNVDHNRRSRREELVHDGLARLGWHED
;
A
#
# COMPACT_ATOMS: atom_id res chain seq x y z
N MET A 1 -12.13 -9.59 -22.20
CA MET A 1 -10.79 -9.34 -21.66
C MET A 1 -10.41 -7.89 -21.94
N ALA A 2 -10.44 -7.03 -20.95
CA ALA A 2 -9.95 -5.66 -21.13
C ALA A 2 -8.42 -5.74 -21.13
N ALA A 3 -7.79 -5.32 -22.24
CA ALA A 3 -6.35 -5.22 -22.33
C ALA A 3 -5.84 -4.36 -21.18
N VAL A 4 -4.90 -4.90 -20.40
CA VAL A 4 -4.14 -4.13 -19.40
C VAL A 4 -3.47 -3.00 -20.19
N ALA A 5 -3.97 -1.79 -20.03
CA ALA A 5 -3.42 -0.62 -20.69
C ALA A 5 -1.96 -0.49 -20.25
N LYS A 6 -1.03 -0.51 -21.20
CA LYS A 6 0.38 -0.23 -20.94
C LYS A 6 0.46 1.08 -20.16
N PRO A 7 1.32 1.17 -19.14
CA PRO A 7 1.51 2.42 -18.41
C PRO A 7 1.88 3.51 -19.41
N VAL A 8 1.05 4.52 -19.50
CA VAL A 8 1.35 5.71 -20.31
C VAL A 8 2.60 6.32 -19.69
N ALA A 9 3.66 6.44 -20.47
CA ALA A 9 4.87 7.13 -20.03
C ALA A 9 4.50 8.58 -19.69
N VAL A 10 4.27 8.86 -18.42
CA VAL A 10 3.84 10.18 -17.89
C VAL A 10 5.05 11.13 -17.77
N ALA A 11 6.27 10.64 -17.96
CA ALA A 11 7.53 11.37 -17.82
C ALA A 11 7.74 12.47 -18.88
N GLY A 12 6.79 13.28 -19.14
CA GLY A 12 6.81 14.43 -20.07
C GLY A 12 5.57 15.29 -19.90
N ALA A 13 4.64 14.86 -19.04
CA ALA A 13 3.30 15.45 -18.95
C ALA A 13 3.22 16.80 -18.25
N LEU A 14 4.23 17.21 -17.46
CA LEU A 14 4.22 18.51 -16.75
C LEU A 14 4.98 19.58 -17.54
N SER A 15 4.29 20.68 -17.81
CA SER A 15 4.99 21.90 -18.24
C SER A 15 5.88 22.45 -17.08
N PRO A 16 6.92 23.24 -17.41
CA PRO A 16 7.77 23.84 -16.37
C PRO A 16 7.01 24.65 -15.31
N ARG A 17 5.87 25.23 -15.68
CA ARG A 17 5.00 25.96 -14.74
C ARG A 17 4.23 25.02 -13.81
N GLN A 18 3.71 23.92 -14.33
CA GLN A 18 3.02 22.91 -13.55
C GLN A 18 3.97 22.23 -12.57
N ARG A 19 5.20 21.93 -13.01
CA ARG A 19 6.26 21.36 -12.16
C ARG A 19 6.54 22.28 -10.97
N ARG A 20 6.86 23.56 -11.20
CA ARG A 20 7.09 24.52 -10.11
C ARG A 20 5.88 24.66 -9.18
N ALA A 21 4.67 24.59 -9.72
CA ALA A 21 3.46 24.62 -8.88
C ALA A 21 3.36 23.39 -7.98
N LEU A 22 3.66 22.20 -8.49
CA LEU A 22 3.65 20.96 -7.71
C LEU A 22 4.74 20.95 -6.65
N ASP A 23 5.96 21.35 -6.99
CA ASP A 23 7.07 21.50 -6.05
C ASP A 23 6.70 22.46 -4.91
N ALA A 24 6.14 23.64 -5.25
CA ALA A 24 5.69 24.60 -4.26
C ALA A 24 4.54 24.10 -3.38
N ILE A 25 3.65 23.26 -3.92
CA ILE A 25 2.59 22.60 -3.14
C ILE A 25 3.22 21.59 -2.17
N CYS A 26 4.14 20.75 -2.63
CA CYS A 26 4.84 19.78 -1.78
C CYS A 26 5.63 20.49 -0.66
N ASP A 27 6.37 21.52 -0.99
CA ASP A 27 7.12 22.34 -0.01
C ASP A 27 6.22 23.06 1.00
N THR A 28 4.98 23.38 0.60
CA THR A 28 4.03 23.98 1.54
C THR A 28 3.62 23.02 2.63
N PHE A 29 3.47 21.73 2.30
CA PHE A 29 3.15 20.69 3.28
C PHE A 29 4.36 20.26 4.11
N HIS A 30 5.52 20.20 3.49
CA HIS A 30 6.78 19.85 4.16
C HIS A 30 7.95 20.56 3.46
N PRO A 31 8.55 21.57 4.11
CA PRO A 31 9.67 22.34 3.54
C PRO A 31 10.87 21.43 3.18
N GLY A 32 11.47 21.68 2.01
CA GLY A 32 12.57 20.91 1.48
C GLY A 32 12.16 19.70 0.61
N THR A 33 10.86 19.42 0.46
CA THR A 33 10.37 18.31 -0.35
C THR A 33 10.66 18.49 -1.85
N ALA A 34 10.64 19.71 -2.34
CA ALA A 34 10.99 20.01 -3.74
C ALA A 34 12.45 19.63 -4.07
N GLU A 35 13.37 19.80 -3.12
CA GLU A 35 14.79 19.44 -3.26
C GLU A 35 15.00 17.92 -3.39
N LEU A 36 14.03 17.11 -2.96
CA LEU A 36 14.01 15.66 -3.13
C LEU A 36 13.55 15.23 -4.54
N GLY A 37 13.28 16.14 -5.45
CA GLY A 37 12.77 15.83 -6.79
C GLY A 37 11.29 15.42 -6.80
N ALA A 38 10.49 15.98 -5.88
CA ALA A 38 9.10 15.58 -5.63
C ALA A 38 8.21 15.57 -6.86
N ALA A 39 8.35 16.54 -7.79
CA ALA A 39 7.51 16.61 -8.98
C ALA A 39 7.75 15.44 -9.95
N ASP A 40 8.99 14.99 -10.10
CA ASP A 40 9.35 13.84 -10.93
C ASP A 40 8.87 12.54 -10.28
N ALA A 41 9.19 12.35 -9.01
CA ALA A 41 8.78 11.20 -8.25
C ALA A 41 7.24 11.08 -8.16
N PHE A 42 6.52 12.19 -8.04
CA PHE A 42 5.06 12.18 -8.06
C PHE A 42 4.50 11.56 -9.33
N LEU A 43 5.04 11.95 -10.49
CA LEU A 43 4.58 11.41 -11.76
C LEU A 43 4.96 9.96 -11.95
N GLU A 44 6.15 9.57 -11.56
CA GLU A 44 6.63 8.20 -11.65
C GLU A 44 5.79 7.25 -10.77
N LEU A 45 5.56 7.62 -9.52
CA LEU A 45 4.89 6.77 -8.54
C LEU A 45 3.37 6.77 -8.67
N PHE A 46 2.78 7.94 -8.91
CA PHE A 46 1.31 8.11 -8.89
C PHE A 46 0.71 8.33 -10.27
N GLY A 47 1.48 8.78 -11.25
CA GLY A 47 0.96 9.13 -12.57
C GLY A 47 0.35 7.95 -13.31
N SER A 48 0.93 6.76 -13.21
CA SER A 48 0.43 5.53 -13.82
C SER A 48 -0.85 4.99 -13.15
N GLN A 49 -1.12 5.39 -11.92
CA GLN A 49 -2.28 4.97 -11.14
C GLN A 49 -3.50 5.87 -11.38
N LEU A 50 -3.28 7.07 -11.92
CA LEU A 50 -4.36 8.00 -12.21
C LEU A 50 -5.07 7.62 -13.50
N ARG A 51 -6.41 7.57 -13.45
CA ARG A 51 -7.21 7.44 -14.66
C ARG A 51 -7.01 8.68 -15.55
N PRO A 52 -7.15 8.57 -16.87
CA PRO A 52 -6.94 9.71 -17.79
C PRO A 52 -7.74 10.98 -17.42
N ALA A 53 -8.94 10.81 -16.89
CA ALA A 53 -9.75 11.94 -16.41
C ALA A 53 -9.19 12.60 -15.16
N GLU A 54 -8.63 11.83 -14.24
CA GLU A 54 -8.00 12.33 -13.00
C GLU A 54 -6.70 13.04 -13.31
N LEU A 55 -5.88 12.47 -14.18
CA LEU A 55 -4.67 13.11 -14.66
C LEU A 55 -4.96 14.46 -15.32
N ARG A 56 -5.97 14.54 -16.21
CA ARG A 56 -6.38 15.81 -16.81
C ARG A 56 -6.83 16.84 -15.77
N ARG A 57 -7.58 16.42 -14.75
CA ARG A 57 -8.00 17.30 -13.65
C ARG A 57 -6.80 17.82 -12.84
N LEU A 58 -5.84 16.93 -12.54
CA LEU A 58 -4.61 17.30 -11.87
C LEU A 58 -3.80 18.32 -12.68
N LEU A 59 -3.58 18.05 -13.96
CA LEU A 59 -2.85 18.96 -14.86
C LEU A 59 -3.52 20.34 -14.97
N TRP A 60 -4.85 20.35 -15.06
CA TRP A 60 -5.62 21.60 -15.03
C TRP A 60 -5.45 22.35 -13.71
N LEU A 61 -5.52 21.64 -12.60
CA LEU A 61 -5.31 22.18 -11.26
C LEU A 61 -3.92 22.81 -11.11
N LEU A 62 -2.89 22.09 -11.51
CA LEU A 62 -1.50 22.58 -11.47
C LEU A 62 -1.31 23.79 -12.38
N SER A 63 -1.99 23.82 -13.54
CA SER A 63 -2.00 25.00 -14.42
C SER A 63 -2.59 26.23 -13.72
N LEU A 64 -3.68 26.07 -12.98
CA LEU A 64 -4.31 27.14 -12.22
C LEU A 64 -3.36 27.72 -11.16
N PHE A 65 -2.68 26.87 -10.41
CA PHE A 65 -1.65 27.28 -9.45
C PHE A 65 -0.45 27.94 -10.15
N GLY A 66 -0.01 27.40 -11.28
CA GLY A 66 1.08 27.93 -12.07
C GLY A 66 0.79 29.34 -12.64
N VAL A 67 -0.42 29.57 -13.17
CA VAL A 67 -0.85 30.89 -13.67
C VAL A 67 -0.90 31.93 -12.55
N ARG A 68 -1.34 31.52 -11.37
CA ARG A 68 -1.41 32.37 -10.16
C ARG A 68 -0.06 32.55 -9.48
N ARG A 69 1.02 32.03 -10.05
CA ARG A 69 2.39 32.11 -9.51
C ARG A 69 2.47 31.68 -8.05
N PHE A 70 1.82 30.56 -7.72
CA PHE A 70 1.78 30.01 -6.36
C PHE A 70 3.20 29.74 -5.82
N ASP A 71 4.11 29.35 -6.68
CA ASP A 71 5.56 29.15 -6.42
C ASP A 71 6.27 30.40 -5.91
N ARG A 72 5.72 31.59 -6.15
CA ARG A 72 6.31 32.88 -5.75
C ARG A 72 5.70 33.48 -4.49
N LEU A 73 4.68 32.84 -3.94
CA LEU A 73 4.04 33.29 -2.70
C LEU A 73 4.89 32.92 -1.48
N SER A 74 4.75 33.66 -0.39
CA SER A 74 5.36 33.28 0.88
C SER A 74 4.74 31.97 1.41
N GLN A 75 5.45 31.26 2.29
CA GLN A 75 4.99 30.03 2.91
C GLN A 75 3.61 30.23 3.57
N GLU A 76 3.46 31.27 4.36
CA GLU A 76 2.21 31.59 5.07
C GLU A 76 1.05 31.79 4.09
N ARG A 77 1.31 32.44 2.95
CA ARG A 77 0.27 32.69 1.96
C ARG A 77 -0.12 31.41 1.22
N ARG A 78 0.83 30.53 0.93
CA ARG A 78 0.58 29.22 0.36
C ARG A 78 -0.25 28.36 1.30
N GLU A 79 0.11 28.32 2.57
CA GLU A 79 -0.64 27.60 3.63
C GLU A 79 -2.08 28.10 3.75
N GLN A 80 -2.29 29.44 3.80
CA GLN A 80 -3.63 30.01 3.85
C GLN A 80 -4.50 29.55 2.69
N ILE A 81 -3.95 29.52 1.47
CA ILE A 81 -4.67 29.07 0.27
C ILE A 81 -5.05 27.58 0.39
N LEU A 82 -4.12 26.74 0.80
CA LEU A 82 -4.38 25.31 0.95
C LEU A 82 -5.35 25.02 2.10
N LEU A 83 -5.22 25.70 3.24
CA LEU A 83 -6.16 25.59 4.36
C LEU A 83 -7.58 26.06 3.97
N ALA A 84 -7.70 27.10 3.14
CA ALA A 84 -9.00 27.50 2.60
C ALA A 84 -9.63 26.40 1.71
N TRP A 85 -8.82 25.53 1.10
CA TRP A 85 -9.32 24.36 0.37
C TRP A 85 -9.72 23.25 1.31
N CYS A 86 -8.96 23.00 2.37
CA CYS A 86 -9.29 22.04 3.42
C CYS A 86 -10.68 22.33 4.02
N ASN A 87 -10.96 23.60 4.30
CA ASN A 87 -12.19 24.07 4.94
C ASN A 87 -13.29 24.48 3.93
N SER A 88 -13.12 24.17 2.66
CA SER A 88 -14.07 24.56 1.61
C SER A 88 -15.39 23.79 1.73
N ARG A 89 -16.51 24.48 1.45
CA ARG A 89 -17.82 23.82 1.24
C ARG A 89 -17.84 22.87 0.04
N TRP A 90 -16.91 23.03 -0.91
CA TRP A 90 -16.84 22.22 -2.13
C TRP A 90 -16.04 20.94 -1.87
N VAL A 91 -16.69 19.79 -1.99
CA VAL A 91 -16.08 18.47 -1.78
C VAL A 91 -14.83 18.28 -2.65
N THR A 92 -14.88 18.72 -3.91
CA THR A 92 -13.74 18.61 -4.84
C THR A 92 -12.48 19.35 -4.36
N ARG A 93 -12.63 20.51 -3.70
CA ARG A 93 -11.48 21.24 -3.14
C ARG A 93 -10.91 20.50 -1.92
N ARG A 94 -11.77 20.01 -1.04
CA ARG A 94 -11.32 19.21 0.11
C ARG A 94 -10.62 17.94 -0.35
N ALA A 95 -11.19 17.22 -1.31
CA ALA A 95 -10.59 16.01 -1.87
C ALA A 95 -9.21 16.31 -2.51
N ALA A 96 -9.10 17.40 -3.30
CA ALA A 96 -7.83 17.82 -3.87
C ALA A 96 -6.79 18.17 -2.80
N PHE A 97 -7.18 18.89 -1.74
CA PHE A 97 -6.29 19.18 -0.61
C PHE A 97 -5.78 17.90 0.05
N HIS A 98 -6.67 16.97 0.38
CA HIS A 98 -6.29 15.72 1.05
C HIS A 98 -5.43 14.82 0.15
N GLY A 99 -5.73 14.73 -1.15
CA GLY A 99 -4.93 13.98 -2.10
C GLY A 99 -3.52 14.55 -2.25
N LEU A 100 -3.40 15.86 -2.48
CA LEU A 100 -2.11 16.53 -2.59
C LEU A 100 -1.30 16.43 -1.28
N ARG A 101 -1.95 16.59 -0.12
CA ARG A 101 -1.29 16.45 1.18
C ARG A 101 -0.73 15.04 1.38
N LYS A 102 -1.56 14.00 1.12
CA LYS A 102 -1.12 12.60 1.26
C LYS A 102 0.09 12.32 0.37
N ALA A 103 0.01 12.71 -0.90
CA ALA A 103 1.10 12.50 -1.83
C ALA A 103 2.36 13.29 -1.44
N ALA A 104 2.23 14.58 -1.11
CA ALA A 104 3.36 15.41 -0.69
C ALA A 104 4.08 14.84 0.55
N LEU A 105 3.33 14.40 1.57
CA LEU A 105 3.91 13.81 2.77
C LEU A 105 4.53 12.44 2.49
N ALA A 106 3.91 11.61 1.64
CA ALA A 106 4.53 10.34 1.23
C ALA A 106 5.89 10.58 0.56
N LEU A 107 5.98 11.56 -0.35
CA LEU A 107 7.23 11.93 -0.99
C LEU A 107 8.25 12.52 0.00
N ALA A 108 7.80 13.42 0.88
CA ALA A 108 8.65 14.07 1.88
C ALA A 108 9.34 13.09 2.83
N TYR A 109 8.65 12.03 3.21
CA TYR A 109 9.17 11.03 4.14
C TYR A 109 9.76 9.80 3.45
N GLY A 110 9.34 9.48 2.23
CA GLY A 110 9.73 8.25 1.57
C GLY A 110 10.83 8.38 0.51
N LEU A 111 11.11 9.59 0.00
CA LEU A 111 12.16 9.78 -1.00
C LEU A 111 13.54 9.91 -0.37
N PRO A 112 14.58 9.26 -0.93
CA PRO A 112 15.96 9.67 -0.72
C PRO A 112 16.23 11.00 -1.43
N THR A 113 17.40 11.59 -1.26
CA THR A 113 17.83 12.70 -2.10
C THR A 113 18.04 12.25 -3.55
N PRO A 114 18.04 13.16 -4.54
CA PRO A 114 18.31 12.81 -5.94
C PRO A 114 19.71 12.20 -6.17
N SER A 115 20.66 12.45 -5.28
CA SER A 115 22.00 11.82 -5.29
C SER A 115 22.00 10.41 -4.69
N GLY A 116 20.87 9.93 -4.13
CA GLY A 116 20.77 8.65 -3.46
C GLY A 116 21.18 8.68 -1.97
N GLU A 117 21.54 9.85 -1.45
CA GLU A 117 21.82 10.02 -0.03
C GLU A 117 20.54 9.92 0.81
N PRO A 118 20.66 9.56 2.09
CA PRO A 118 19.51 9.52 2.99
C PRO A 118 18.74 10.84 3.03
N ASN A 119 17.42 10.74 3.11
CA ASN A 119 16.54 11.91 3.29
C ASN A 119 16.91 12.64 4.59
N PRO A 120 17.13 13.95 4.58
CA PRO A 120 17.48 14.72 5.79
C PRO A 120 16.43 14.63 6.88
N THR A 121 15.17 14.37 6.54
CA THR A 121 14.08 14.18 7.49
C THR A 121 14.24 12.89 8.31
N TRP A 122 14.81 11.84 7.74
CA TRP A 122 14.95 10.55 8.40
C TRP A 122 15.76 10.65 9.70
N GLY A 123 16.92 11.32 9.66
CA GLY A 123 17.74 11.54 10.85
C GLY A 123 17.01 12.34 11.94
N ARG A 124 16.16 13.30 11.54
CA ARG A 124 15.39 14.14 12.47
C ARG A 124 14.28 13.37 13.22
N ILE A 125 13.72 12.34 12.60
CA ILE A 125 12.66 11.49 13.19
C ILE A 125 13.18 10.15 13.71
N GLY A 126 14.49 9.89 13.59
CA GLY A 126 15.10 8.63 14.02
C GLY A 126 14.77 7.43 13.08
N TYR A 127 14.36 7.68 11.83
CA TYR A 127 14.15 6.62 10.86
C TYR A 127 15.49 6.22 10.22
N PRO A 128 15.88 4.93 10.25
CA PRO A 128 17.19 4.49 9.77
C PRO A 128 17.32 4.49 8.23
N GLY A 129 16.24 4.70 7.52
CA GLY A 129 16.16 4.52 6.07
C GLY A 129 15.71 3.11 5.67
N PRO A 130 15.64 2.83 4.35
CA PRO A 130 15.34 1.50 3.84
C PRO A 130 16.33 0.48 4.37
N VAL A 131 15.81 -0.60 4.95
CA VAL A 131 16.61 -1.74 5.40
C VAL A 131 16.71 -2.69 4.23
N GLY A 132 17.91 -2.85 3.69
CA GLY A 132 18.16 -3.82 2.62
C GLY A 132 17.99 -5.26 3.08
N PRO A 133 18.03 -6.23 2.16
CA PRO A 133 17.90 -7.64 2.49
C PRO A 133 18.97 -8.07 3.50
N VAL A 134 18.56 -8.89 4.47
CA VAL A 134 19.45 -9.44 5.50
C VAL A 134 19.94 -10.81 5.02
N GLY A 135 21.21 -10.89 4.61
CA GLY A 135 21.84 -12.13 4.14
C GLY A 135 21.59 -12.43 2.66
N GLU A 136 22.03 -13.61 2.22
CA GLU A 136 21.72 -14.10 0.88
C GLU A 136 20.26 -14.58 0.85
N PRO A 137 19.47 -14.14 -0.15
CA PRO A 137 18.10 -14.59 -0.29
C PRO A 137 18.08 -16.10 -0.59
N PRO A 138 17.11 -16.85 -0.08
CA PRO A 138 16.93 -18.23 -0.44
C PRO A 138 16.61 -18.34 -1.95
N PRO A 139 16.94 -19.47 -2.59
CA PRO A 139 16.56 -19.66 -3.99
C PRO A 139 15.04 -19.63 -4.15
N LYS A 140 14.58 -19.14 -5.30
CA LYS A 140 13.14 -19.12 -5.64
C LYS A 140 12.57 -20.54 -5.53
N ALA A 141 11.55 -20.69 -4.71
CA ALA A 141 10.90 -21.98 -4.47
C ALA A 141 9.89 -22.36 -5.57
N ILE A 142 9.51 -21.40 -6.41
CA ILE A 142 8.51 -21.58 -7.46
C ILE A 142 9.08 -21.05 -8.77
N GLU A 143 8.90 -21.79 -9.86
CA GLU A 143 9.15 -21.33 -11.22
C GLU A 143 7.79 -21.08 -11.89
N PRO A 144 7.33 -19.83 -11.99
CA PRO A 144 6.07 -19.52 -12.62
C PRO A 144 6.10 -19.84 -14.11
N LEU A 145 5.03 -20.45 -14.63
CA LEU A 145 4.85 -20.61 -16.05
C LEU A 145 4.60 -19.25 -16.71
N LEU A 146 5.54 -18.80 -17.54
CA LEU A 146 5.42 -17.53 -18.26
C LEU A 146 4.56 -17.73 -19.50
N VAL A 147 3.38 -17.10 -19.51
CA VAL A 147 2.44 -17.16 -20.63
C VAL A 147 2.80 -16.08 -21.64
N THR A 148 3.33 -16.47 -22.80
CA THR A 148 3.72 -15.55 -23.90
C THR A 148 2.74 -15.51 -25.07
N GLY A 149 1.68 -16.34 -25.03
CA GLY A 149 0.64 -16.45 -26.04
C GLY A 149 -0.57 -17.20 -25.48
N ASP A 150 -1.47 -17.63 -26.34
CA ASP A 150 -2.59 -18.47 -25.94
C ASP A 150 -2.08 -19.81 -25.41
N LEU A 151 -2.57 -20.20 -24.25
CA LEU A 151 -2.20 -21.45 -23.57
C LEU A 151 -3.47 -22.14 -23.09
N GLU A 152 -3.55 -23.44 -23.32
CA GLU A 152 -4.61 -24.31 -22.84
C GLU A 152 -3.98 -25.35 -21.90
N LEU A 153 -4.51 -25.49 -20.71
CA LEU A 153 -4.06 -26.41 -19.68
C LEU A 153 -5.25 -27.20 -19.16
N ASP A 154 -5.07 -28.53 -19.04
CA ASP A 154 -6.00 -29.37 -18.30
C ASP A 154 -5.56 -29.48 -16.84
N CYS A 155 -6.50 -29.41 -15.92
CA CYS A 155 -6.26 -29.57 -14.48
C CYS A 155 -7.53 -30.00 -13.74
N ASP A 156 -7.37 -30.58 -12.57
CA ASP A 156 -8.51 -30.93 -11.70
C ASP A 156 -9.14 -29.65 -11.10
N VAL A 157 -8.30 -28.68 -10.72
CA VAL A 157 -8.73 -27.43 -10.08
C VAL A 157 -7.96 -26.23 -10.61
N CYS A 158 -8.70 -25.20 -11.06
CA CYS A 158 -8.16 -23.90 -11.41
C CYS A 158 -8.51 -22.88 -10.32
N ILE A 159 -7.48 -22.27 -9.69
CA ILE A 159 -7.61 -21.26 -8.65
C ILE A 159 -7.26 -19.89 -9.23
N VAL A 160 -8.14 -18.92 -9.05
CA VAL A 160 -7.90 -17.52 -9.50
C VAL A 160 -7.45 -16.68 -8.32
N GLY A 161 -6.19 -16.27 -8.34
CA GLY A 161 -5.52 -15.48 -7.30
C GLY A 161 -4.78 -16.35 -6.29
N SER A 162 -3.52 -16.01 -6.03
CA SER A 162 -2.63 -16.71 -5.10
C SER A 162 -2.58 -16.11 -3.70
N GLY A 163 -3.52 -15.23 -3.34
CA GLY A 163 -3.60 -14.62 -2.02
C GLY A 163 -3.86 -15.64 -0.90
N ALA A 164 -4.12 -15.19 0.32
CA ALA A 164 -4.28 -16.04 1.51
C ALA A 164 -5.22 -17.22 1.30
N GLY A 165 -6.39 -17.00 0.70
CA GLY A 165 -7.37 -18.07 0.42
C GLY A 165 -6.91 -18.99 -0.68
N GLY A 166 -6.49 -18.43 -1.83
CA GLY A 166 -6.08 -19.23 -2.99
C GLY A 166 -4.81 -20.03 -2.72
N GLY A 167 -3.81 -19.48 -2.07
CA GLY A 167 -2.59 -20.17 -1.68
C GLY A 167 -2.86 -21.31 -0.68
N THR A 168 -3.73 -21.08 0.29
CA THR A 168 -4.14 -22.14 1.25
C THR A 168 -4.91 -23.25 0.54
N ALA A 169 -5.87 -22.91 -0.33
CA ALA A 169 -6.61 -23.91 -1.10
C ALA A 169 -5.71 -24.72 -2.02
N ALA A 170 -4.77 -24.05 -2.71
CA ALA A 170 -3.78 -24.73 -3.56
C ALA A 170 -2.96 -25.77 -2.79
N ALA A 171 -2.44 -25.35 -1.62
CA ALA A 171 -1.64 -26.25 -0.78
C ALA A 171 -2.43 -27.48 -0.30
N VAL A 172 -3.68 -27.29 0.11
CA VAL A 172 -4.53 -28.37 0.60
C VAL A 172 -4.92 -29.32 -0.53
N LEU A 173 -5.34 -28.79 -1.68
CA LEU A 173 -5.82 -29.59 -2.81
C LEU A 173 -4.67 -30.33 -3.51
N ALA A 174 -3.55 -29.70 -3.72
CA ALA A 174 -2.35 -30.35 -4.26
C ALA A 174 -1.81 -31.43 -3.30
N GLY A 175 -1.84 -31.16 -1.97
CA GLY A 175 -1.50 -32.14 -0.96
C GLY A 175 -2.43 -33.35 -0.92
N ALA A 176 -3.67 -33.20 -1.39
CA ALA A 176 -4.62 -34.29 -1.59
C ALA A 176 -4.41 -35.09 -2.91
N GLY A 177 -3.44 -34.69 -3.72
CA GLY A 177 -3.07 -35.36 -4.98
C GLY A 177 -3.81 -34.85 -6.21
N LEU A 178 -4.51 -33.71 -6.11
CA LEU A 178 -5.16 -33.10 -7.27
C LEU A 178 -4.16 -32.29 -8.09
N ASP A 179 -4.36 -32.23 -9.40
CA ASP A 179 -3.64 -31.35 -10.31
C ASP A 179 -4.23 -29.92 -10.20
N VAL A 180 -3.43 -28.97 -9.72
CA VAL A 180 -3.88 -27.61 -9.39
C VAL A 180 -3.14 -26.56 -10.20
N VAL A 181 -3.88 -25.77 -10.94
CA VAL A 181 -3.36 -24.56 -11.62
C VAL A 181 -3.79 -23.31 -10.87
N VAL A 182 -2.83 -22.44 -10.56
CA VAL A 182 -3.09 -21.13 -9.93
C VAL A 182 -2.82 -20.03 -10.94
N LEU A 183 -3.81 -19.19 -11.21
CA LEU A 183 -3.70 -18.02 -12.06
C LEU A 183 -3.46 -16.78 -11.20
N GLU A 184 -2.28 -16.16 -11.33
CA GLU A 184 -1.93 -14.94 -10.59
C GLU A 184 -1.67 -13.80 -11.58
N ALA A 185 -2.30 -12.65 -11.33
CA ALA A 185 -2.14 -11.45 -12.16
C ALA A 185 -0.90 -10.64 -11.79
N GLY A 186 -0.42 -10.79 -10.56
CA GLY A 186 0.72 -10.08 -10.02
C GLY A 186 2.05 -10.76 -10.35
N ARG A 187 3.13 -10.11 -9.93
CA ARG A 187 4.49 -10.61 -10.14
C ARG A 187 4.86 -11.64 -9.08
N TYR A 188 5.80 -12.51 -9.41
CA TYR A 188 6.54 -13.26 -8.41
C TYR A 188 7.82 -12.51 -8.08
N ASP A 189 7.90 -12.04 -6.87
CA ASP A 189 9.08 -11.40 -6.29
C ASP A 189 9.54 -12.22 -5.07
N ASP A 190 10.84 -12.33 -4.89
CA ASP A 190 11.47 -12.98 -3.73
C ASP A 190 12.20 -11.96 -2.85
N ASP A 191 12.86 -12.42 -1.81
CA ASP A 191 13.55 -11.58 -0.84
C ASP A 191 14.60 -10.66 -1.48
N ALA A 192 15.21 -11.07 -2.62
CA ALA A 192 16.17 -10.26 -3.35
C ALA A 192 15.52 -9.09 -4.10
N ASP A 193 14.23 -9.22 -4.42
CA ASP A 193 13.48 -8.19 -5.13
C ASP A 193 12.99 -7.07 -4.21
N PHE A 194 13.00 -7.29 -2.88
CA PHE A 194 12.58 -6.32 -1.87
C PHE A 194 13.77 -5.46 -1.43
N ASP A 195 13.84 -4.24 -1.91
CA ASP A 195 14.92 -3.29 -1.62
C ASP A 195 14.68 -2.41 -0.39
N GLY A 196 13.58 -2.62 0.32
CA GLY A 196 13.18 -1.85 1.49
C GLY A 196 12.70 -0.42 1.17
N ALA A 197 12.70 0.01 -0.10
CA ALA A 197 12.23 1.32 -0.48
C ALA A 197 10.68 1.38 -0.51
N GLU A 198 10.08 1.91 0.55
CA GLU A 198 8.62 1.90 0.76
C GLU A 198 7.82 2.44 -0.42
N LEU A 199 8.21 3.59 -0.98
CA LEU A 199 7.46 4.17 -2.11
C LEU A 199 7.51 3.30 -3.37
N ARG A 200 8.63 2.62 -3.63
CA ARG A 200 8.70 1.63 -4.72
C ARG A 200 7.81 0.43 -4.43
N GLY A 201 7.83 -0.06 -3.20
CA GLY A 201 6.94 -1.12 -2.73
C GLY A 201 5.47 -0.75 -2.92
N TYR A 202 5.06 0.45 -2.55
CA TYR A 202 3.70 0.95 -2.79
C TYR A 202 3.32 0.92 -4.28
N GLY A 203 4.17 1.43 -5.16
CA GLY A 203 3.91 1.41 -6.60
C GLY A 203 3.89 0.01 -7.20
N ARG A 204 4.82 -0.85 -6.76
CA ARG A 204 5.03 -2.18 -7.32
C ARG A 204 3.97 -3.18 -6.86
N TYR A 205 3.60 -3.16 -5.58
CA TYR A 205 2.77 -4.20 -4.97
C TYR A 205 1.33 -3.78 -4.68
N LEU A 206 1.08 -2.48 -4.49
CA LEU A 206 -0.24 -1.97 -4.12
C LEU A 206 -0.93 -1.20 -5.25
N GLY A 207 -0.19 -0.68 -6.23
CA GLY A 207 -0.65 0.32 -7.18
C GLY A 207 -2.00 0.02 -7.83
N ASN A 208 -2.10 -1.07 -8.59
CA ASN A 208 -3.32 -1.40 -9.33
C ASN A 208 -4.37 -2.15 -8.50
N ALA A 209 -4.01 -2.65 -7.33
CA ALA A 209 -4.89 -3.40 -6.44
C ALA A 209 -5.48 -2.54 -5.31
N SER A 210 -5.02 -1.30 -5.17
CA SER A 210 -5.51 -0.37 -4.17
C SER A 210 -6.77 0.36 -4.66
N ALA A 211 -7.74 0.51 -3.77
CA ALA A 211 -8.98 1.23 -4.02
C ALA A 211 -9.36 2.08 -2.81
N ALA A 212 -10.36 2.92 -2.97
CA ALA A 212 -10.97 3.62 -1.86
C ALA A 212 -12.48 3.71 -2.07
N THR A 213 -13.22 3.86 -0.98
CA THR A 213 -14.65 4.19 -1.06
C THR A 213 -14.85 5.52 -1.78
N HIS A 214 -16.04 5.72 -2.37
CA HIS A 214 -16.33 6.93 -3.16
C HIS A 214 -16.16 8.22 -2.33
N ASP A 215 -16.45 8.17 -1.05
CA ASP A 215 -16.29 9.26 -0.08
C ASP A 215 -14.86 9.40 0.48
N GLN A 216 -13.94 8.49 0.07
CA GLN A 216 -12.56 8.43 0.55
C GLN A 216 -12.44 8.14 2.05
N ALA A 217 -13.49 7.66 2.70
CA ALA A 217 -13.48 7.36 4.13
C ALA A 217 -12.65 6.11 4.44
N VAL A 218 -12.70 5.10 3.56
CA VAL A 218 -11.98 3.84 3.71
C VAL A 218 -11.04 3.63 2.53
N GLY A 219 -9.76 3.41 2.83
CA GLY A 219 -8.78 2.93 1.87
C GLY A 219 -8.70 1.40 1.89
N ILE A 220 -8.73 0.78 0.73
CA ILE A 220 -8.58 -0.67 0.56
C ILE A 220 -7.21 -0.91 -0.07
N LEU A 221 -6.33 -1.59 0.63
CA LEU A 221 -5.02 -1.99 0.13
C LEU A 221 -5.05 -3.49 -0.15
N ALA A 222 -4.64 -3.86 -1.36
CA ALA A 222 -4.54 -5.25 -1.76
C ALA A 222 -3.19 -5.49 -2.44
N GLY A 223 -2.61 -6.65 -2.26
CA GLY A 223 -1.34 -7.02 -2.88
C GLY A 223 -1.54 -7.45 -4.34
N ALA A 224 -0.72 -6.93 -5.24
CA ALA A 224 -0.64 -7.30 -6.65
C ALA A 224 0.65 -8.09 -6.93
N CYS A 225 0.81 -9.21 -6.23
CA CYS A 225 1.95 -10.12 -6.33
C CYS A 225 1.55 -11.54 -5.96
N LEU A 226 2.38 -12.51 -6.27
CA LEU A 226 2.21 -13.89 -5.78
C LEU A 226 2.16 -13.87 -4.25
N GLY A 227 1.15 -14.50 -3.66
CA GLY A 227 0.83 -14.42 -2.23
C GLY A 227 -0.10 -13.27 -1.85
N GLY A 228 -0.35 -12.31 -2.75
CA GLY A 228 -1.32 -11.23 -2.55
C GLY A 228 -1.08 -10.42 -1.29
N GLY A 229 -2.13 -10.16 -0.53
CA GLY A 229 -2.08 -9.38 0.71
C GLY A 229 -1.19 -9.95 1.81
N THR A 230 -0.92 -11.27 1.80
CA THR A 230 -0.06 -11.92 2.81
C THR A 230 1.41 -11.54 2.68
N VAL A 231 1.83 -11.06 1.51
CA VAL A 231 3.21 -10.60 1.26
C VAL A 231 3.43 -9.17 1.73
N ILE A 232 2.38 -8.35 1.74
CA ILE A 232 2.48 -6.90 1.98
C ILE A 232 1.81 -6.44 3.28
N ASN A 233 1.32 -7.35 4.11
CA ASN A 233 0.72 -7.03 5.39
C ASN A 233 1.79 -6.75 6.46
N TYR A 234 1.36 -6.32 7.65
CA TYR A 234 2.23 -6.06 8.80
C TYR A 234 2.43 -7.29 9.69
N THR A 235 2.10 -8.50 9.21
CA THR A 235 2.17 -9.76 9.97
C THR A 235 1.34 -9.79 11.26
N THR A 236 0.52 -8.76 11.51
CA THR A 236 -0.39 -8.73 12.66
C THR A 236 -1.46 -9.79 12.49
N SER A 237 -1.53 -10.73 13.41
CA SER A 237 -2.39 -11.90 13.33
C SER A 237 -3.25 -12.02 14.58
N PHE A 238 -4.56 -11.92 14.41
CA PHE A 238 -5.55 -12.12 15.47
C PHE A 238 -6.50 -13.23 15.08
N ARG A 239 -6.89 -14.04 16.06
CA ARG A 239 -8.01 -14.97 15.87
C ARG A 239 -9.31 -14.18 15.85
N THR A 240 -10.26 -14.62 15.02
CA THR A 240 -11.61 -14.05 15.04
C THR A 240 -12.23 -14.30 16.42
N PRO A 241 -12.63 -13.26 17.17
CA PRO A 241 -13.29 -13.40 18.46
C PRO A 241 -14.57 -14.23 18.38
N ASP A 242 -14.92 -14.94 19.44
CA ASP A 242 -16.08 -15.84 19.44
C ASP A 242 -17.40 -15.09 19.26
N GLU A 243 -17.54 -13.89 19.83
CA GLU A 243 -18.71 -13.05 19.64
C GLU A 243 -18.90 -12.63 18.17
N VAL A 244 -17.84 -12.41 17.42
CA VAL A 244 -17.92 -12.10 15.98
C VAL A 244 -18.33 -13.35 15.19
N ARG A 245 -17.85 -14.52 15.59
CA ARG A 245 -18.24 -15.81 14.98
C ARG A 245 -19.71 -16.12 15.24
N GLU A 246 -20.20 -15.81 16.44
CA GLU A 246 -21.62 -15.92 16.80
C GLU A 246 -22.49 -14.95 16.00
N GLU A 247 -22.06 -13.71 15.81
CA GLU A 247 -22.73 -12.75 14.94
C GLU A 247 -22.85 -13.29 13.51
N TRP A 248 -21.76 -13.81 12.93
CA TRP A 248 -21.79 -14.41 11.60
C TRP A 248 -22.74 -15.62 11.51
N ALA A 249 -22.76 -16.45 12.55
CA ALA A 249 -23.70 -17.57 12.63
C ALA A 249 -25.14 -17.08 12.64
N GLY A 250 -25.43 -15.99 13.37
CA GLY A 250 -26.73 -15.32 13.39
C GLY A 250 -27.17 -14.76 12.02
N HIS A 251 -26.21 -14.41 11.17
CA HIS A 251 -26.46 -14.02 9.78
C HIS A 251 -26.59 -15.19 8.79
N GLY A 252 -26.76 -16.41 9.28
CA GLY A 252 -26.96 -17.60 8.45
C GLY A 252 -25.68 -18.35 8.08
N LEU A 253 -24.61 -18.15 8.79
CA LEU A 253 -23.30 -18.78 8.59
C LEU A 253 -22.86 -19.66 9.78
N PRO A 254 -23.66 -20.69 10.17
CA PRO A 254 -23.42 -21.48 11.39
C PRO A 254 -22.09 -22.24 11.38
N ALA A 255 -21.50 -22.46 10.21
CA ALA A 255 -20.22 -23.16 10.09
C ALA A 255 -19.08 -22.42 10.84
N PHE A 256 -19.17 -21.11 11.02
CA PHE A 256 -18.10 -20.33 11.69
C PHE A 256 -18.02 -20.57 13.21
N THR A 257 -19.05 -21.12 13.85
CA THR A 257 -19.02 -21.54 15.26
C THR A 257 -18.70 -23.00 15.45
N SER A 258 -18.46 -23.77 14.38
CA SER A 258 -18.18 -25.20 14.44
C SER A 258 -16.77 -25.51 14.95
N ASP A 259 -16.59 -26.70 15.52
CA ASP A 259 -15.28 -27.24 15.87
C ASP A 259 -14.34 -27.37 14.68
N THR A 260 -14.88 -27.63 13.49
CA THR A 260 -14.10 -27.71 12.24
C THR A 260 -13.48 -26.37 11.92
N PHE A 261 -14.22 -25.26 12.05
CA PHE A 261 -13.69 -23.94 11.82
C PHE A 261 -12.62 -23.57 12.87
N THR A 262 -12.84 -23.91 14.14
CA THR A 262 -11.87 -23.71 15.23
C THR A 262 -10.55 -24.44 14.94
N LYS A 263 -10.62 -25.72 14.54
CA LYS A 263 -9.45 -26.49 14.14
C LYS A 263 -8.72 -25.90 12.92
N SER A 264 -9.48 -25.31 11.97
CA SER A 264 -8.88 -24.64 10.82
C SER A 264 -8.11 -23.38 11.24
N LEU A 265 -8.62 -22.62 12.23
CA LEU A 265 -7.88 -21.49 12.81
C LEU A 265 -6.60 -21.97 13.51
N ASP A 266 -6.64 -23.07 14.26
CA ASP A 266 -5.47 -23.64 14.92
C ASP A 266 -4.38 -24.01 13.91
N VAL A 267 -4.75 -24.73 12.84
CA VAL A 267 -3.82 -25.12 11.77
C VAL A 267 -3.20 -23.92 11.07
N VAL A 268 -3.99 -22.88 10.80
CA VAL A 268 -3.48 -21.65 10.15
C VAL A 268 -2.53 -20.92 11.09
N CYS A 269 -2.87 -20.75 12.37
CA CYS A 269 -2.00 -20.10 13.35
C CYS A 269 -0.67 -20.85 13.52
N GLU A 270 -0.71 -22.19 13.61
CA GLU A 270 0.47 -23.01 13.70
C GLU A 270 1.37 -22.88 12.45
N ARG A 271 0.76 -22.96 11.24
CA ARG A 271 1.51 -22.83 9.99
C ARG A 271 2.15 -21.47 9.79
N LEU A 272 1.50 -20.40 10.22
CA LEU A 272 2.04 -19.03 10.17
C LEU A 272 3.02 -18.75 11.32
N GLY A 273 3.15 -19.64 12.28
CA GLY A 273 4.00 -19.44 13.46
C GLY A 273 3.53 -18.25 14.31
N VAL A 274 2.21 -18.06 14.42
CA VAL A 274 1.65 -16.94 15.19
C VAL A 274 2.04 -17.07 16.66
N ASN A 275 2.82 -16.11 17.15
CA ASN A 275 3.29 -16.10 18.53
C ASN A 275 3.63 -14.66 18.97
N VAL A 276 3.90 -14.46 20.24
CA VAL A 276 4.33 -13.18 20.85
C VAL A 276 5.78 -13.22 21.33
N ASP A 277 6.50 -14.32 21.12
CA ASP A 277 7.82 -14.59 21.73
C ASP A 277 8.90 -13.63 21.22
N HIS A 278 8.74 -13.12 20.01
CA HIS A 278 9.68 -12.20 19.37
C HIS A 278 9.24 -10.74 19.41
N ASN A 279 8.11 -10.46 20.06
CA ASN A 279 7.61 -9.09 20.20
C ASN A 279 8.46 -8.31 21.20
N ARG A 280 9.13 -7.25 20.72
CA ARG A 280 9.82 -6.27 21.58
C ARG A 280 8.92 -5.04 21.68
N ARG A 281 8.35 -4.82 22.83
CA ARG A 281 7.51 -3.65 23.08
C ARG A 281 8.30 -2.36 22.84
N SER A 282 7.74 -1.50 22.03
CA SER A 282 8.23 -0.12 21.90
C SER A 282 7.85 0.69 23.14
N ARG A 283 8.52 1.83 23.37
CA ARG A 283 8.15 2.73 24.48
C ARG A 283 6.69 3.15 24.44
N ARG A 284 6.12 3.28 23.26
CA ARG A 284 4.68 3.60 23.08
C ARG A 284 3.80 2.47 23.58
N GLU A 285 4.13 1.24 23.24
CA GLU A 285 3.38 0.05 23.68
C GLU A 285 3.47 -0.14 25.19
N GLU A 286 4.64 0.08 25.79
CA GLU A 286 4.80 0.10 27.25
C GLU A 286 3.84 1.10 27.91
N LEU A 287 3.75 2.32 27.37
CA LEU A 287 2.84 3.35 27.91
C LEU A 287 1.37 2.96 27.79
N VAL A 288 0.99 2.30 26.69
CA VAL A 288 -0.37 1.78 26.50
C VAL A 288 -0.64 0.66 27.51
N HIS A 289 0.27 -0.29 27.65
CA HIS A 289 0.19 -1.37 28.62
C HIS A 289 0.02 -0.85 30.06
N ASP A 290 0.88 0.09 30.47
CA ASP A 290 0.78 0.74 31.79
C ASP A 290 -0.56 1.44 31.98
N GLY A 291 -1.09 2.06 30.93
CA GLY A 291 -2.40 2.71 30.94
C GLY A 291 -3.54 1.71 31.12
N LEU A 292 -3.52 0.60 30.38
CA LEU A 292 -4.51 -0.48 30.48
C LEU A 292 -4.50 -1.10 31.89
N ALA A 293 -3.30 -1.40 32.41
CA ALA A 293 -3.16 -1.96 33.75
C ALA A 293 -3.74 -1.04 34.83
N ARG A 294 -3.54 0.30 34.74
CA ARG A 294 -4.12 1.28 35.68
C ARG A 294 -5.66 1.35 35.58
N LEU A 295 -6.23 1.05 34.44
CA LEU A 295 -7.68 1.01 34.22
C LEU A 295 -8.30 -0.35 34.57
N GLY A 296 -7.49 -1.35 34.92
CA GLY A 296 -7.93 -2.72 35.15
C GLY A 296 -8.39 -3.42 33.85
N TRP A 297 -7.91 -2.99 32.72
CA TRP A 297 -8.17 -3.60 31.41
C TRP A 297 -7.12 -4.64 31.09
N HIS A 298 -7.50 -5.60 30.25
CA HIS A 298 -6.59 -6.64 29.77
C HIS A 298 -5.95 -6.24 28.46
N GLU A 299 -4.77 -6.78 28.23
CA GLU A 299 -4.11 -6.85 26.94
C GLU A 299 -4.34 -8.28 26.43
N ASP A 300 -4.92 -8.43 25.25
CA ASP A 300 -5.14 -9.71 24.57
C ASP A 300 -3.92 -10.11 23.75
#